data_c7d4c2ceca61a2d6daa2415c6e59f53a
#
_entry.id   c7d4c2ceca61a2d6daa2415c6e59f53a
#
_cell.length_a   1.000
_cell.length_b   1.000
_cell.length_c   1.000
_cell.angle_alpha   90.00
_cell.angle_beta   90.00
_cell.angle_gamma   90.00
#
_symmetry.space_group_name_H-M   'P 1'
#
loop_
_entity.id
_entity.type
_entity.pdbx_description
1 polymer ?
#
loop_
_entity_poly.entity_id
_entity_poly.type
_entity_poly.pdbx_seq_one_letter_code
_entity_poly.pdbx_strand_id
1 'polypeptide(L)'
;INGTAIAPENIGVASGSAFTWSKLDDAEVVKVTPDQDLRKVYMSALQSDKNQLILVDPKFEAMFKRVRGRSAGGGVAFKGIPDKHTLVFVLGTFDDVKSFTVNYEVKSQELPLFNVAGIIPGKTKPNEYVVFSGHYDHLGILKPMDGDSIANGADDDASGTTAVISLAKYYKKLNNNARTLVFVAFTAEEIGEYGSQYFAKTVDPDKVVAMFNIEMIGKVSKFGQNSAFITGFERSDFGPILQKNLEGTAFKFYPDPYPDQDLFYRSDNASLAKVGVPAHTISTDQIDIDKYYHTVKDELSTLDVFNITATIRAIALSSRSIVSGADTPKRVAKLER
;
A
#
# COMPACT_ATOMS: atom_id res chain seq x y z
N ILE A 1 34.38 -10.69 9.55
CA ILE A 1 34.72 -9.56 10.42
C ILE A 1 36.02 -9.89 11.11
N ASN A 2 37.03 -8.99 11.03
CA ASN A 2 38.36 -9.18 11.63
C ASN A 2 39.03 -10.51 11.24
N GLY A 3 38.84 -10.97 9.99
CA GLY A 3 39.36 -12.23 9.50
C GLY A 3 38.57 -13.48 9.92
N THR A 4 37.52 -13.33 10.74
CA THR A 4 36.65 -14.45 11.16
C THR A 4 35.41 -14.50 10.27
N ALA A 5 35.13 -15.68 9.70
CA ALA A 5 33.94 -15.94 8.92
C ALA A 5 32.71 -15.97 9.84
N ILE A 6 31.61 -15.37 9.37
CA ILE A 6 30.32 -15.38 10.07
C ILE A 6 29.40 -16.40 9.40
N ALA A 7 28.76 -17.24 10.21
CA ALA A 7 27.82 -18.23 9.71
C ALA A 7 26.61 -17.55 9.02
N PRO A 8 26.15 -18.08 7.88
CA PRO A 8 25.08 -17.44 7.08
C PRO A 8 23.78 -17.20 7.85
N GLU A 9 23.45 -18.06 8.81
CA GLU A 9 22.28 -17.91 9.67
C GLU A 9 22.33 -16.68 10.59
N ASN A 10 23.53 -16.14 10.83
CA ASN A 10 23.77 -14.95 11.62
C ASN A 10 23.93 -13.68 10.78
N ILE A 11 23.62 -13.76 9.48
CA ILE A 11 23.68 -12.62 8.56
C ILE A 11 22.31 -12.35 7.98
N GLY A 12 21.87 -11.10 8.02
CA GLY A 12 20.70 -10.59 7.32
C GLY A 12 21.13 -9.44 6.40
N VAL A 13 20.66 -9.42 5.15
CA VAL A 13 20.99 -8.37 4.19
C VAL A 13 19.71 -7.75 3.68
N ALA A 14 19.61 -6.43 3.71
CA ALA A 14 18.57 -5.66 3.05
C ALA A 14 19.22 -4.87 1.91
N SER A 15 19.19 -5.46 0.73
CA SER A 15 19.66 -4.87 -0.54
C SER A 15 18.93 -5.57 -1.69
N GLY A 16 18.50 -4.78 -2.67
CA GLY A 16 17.97 -5.28 -3.94
C GLY A 16 19.06 -5.51 -5.01
N SER A 17 20.30 -5.16 -4.72
CA SER A 17 21.41 -5.23 -5.65
C SER A 17 22.59 -6.01 -5.08
N ALA A 18 23.34 -6.69 -5.94
CA ALA A 18 24.59 -7.32 -5.55
C ALA A 18 25.64 -6.25 -5.21
N PHE A 19 26.45 -6.50 -4.18
CA PHE A 19 27.52 -5.57 -3.77
C PHE A 19 28.70 -6.31 -3.14
N THR A 20 29.82 -5.62 -3.08
CA THR A 20 31.01 -6.06 -2.34
C THR A 20 31.53 -4.92 -1.50
N TRP A 21 31.67 -5.15 -0.21
CA TRP A 21 32.35 -4.27 0.74
C TRP A 21 33.68 -4.90 1.15
N SER A 22 34.74 -4.16 1.10
CA SER A 22 36.08 -4.64 1.47
C SER A 22 36.89 -3.62 2.28
N LYS A 23 36.36 -2.40 2.45
CA LYS A 23 36.97 -1.30 3.19
C LYS A 23 36.05 -0.84 4.31
N LEU A 24 36.63 -0.31 5.37
CA LEU A 24 35.86 0.22 6.51
C LEU A 24 34.94 1.38 6.09
N ASP A 25 35.32 2.16 5.09
CA ASP A 25 34.55 3.28 4.59
C ASP A 25 33.38 2.87 3.67
N ASP A 26 33.27 1.58 3.31
CA ASP A 26 32.15 1.09 2.47
C ASP A 26 30.81 1.10 3.22
N ALA A 27 30.85 1.05 4.57
CA ALA A 27 29.66 1.12 5.41
C ALA A 27 29.98 1.66 6.82
N GLU A 28 29.02 2.40 7.38
CA GLU A 28 29.05 2.81 8.78
C GLU A 28 28.83 1.60 9.70
N VAL A 29 29.73 1.37 10.65
CA VAL A 29 29.58 0.27 11.62
C VAL A 29 28.74 0.75 12.79
N VAL A 30 27.57 0.14 12.98
CA VAL A 30 26.64 0.43 14.07
C VAL A 30 26.58 -0.77 15.02
N LYS A 31 26.89 -0.57 16.30
CA LYS A 31 26.72 -1.61 17.33
C LYS A 31 25.40 -1.44 18.06
N VAL A 32 24.62 -2.52 18.15
CA VAL A 32 23.39 -2.58 18.95
C VAL A 32 23.67 -3.34 20.22
N THR A 33 23.78 -2.59 21.32
CA THR A 33 24.08 -3.11 22.66
C THR A 33 22.81 -3.59 23.39
N PRO A 34 22.91 -4.45 24.42
CA PRO A 34 21.77 -5.03 25.13
C PRO A 34 20.79 -4.04 25.75
N ASP A 35 21.22 -2.81 26.03
CA ASP A 35 20.42 -1.74 26.61
C ASP A 35 19.64 -0.92 25.58
N GLN A 36 19.92 -1.11 24.30
CA GLN A 36 19.25 -0.41 23.21
C GLN A 36 17.98 -1.13 22.73
N ASP A 37 17.17 -0.44 21.92
CA ASP A 37 15.98 -0.99 21.26
C ASP A 37 16.32 -1.28 19.80
N LEU A 38 16.50 -2.57 19.46
CA LEU A 38 16.80 -3.00 18.09
C LEU A 38 15.74 -2.54 17.07
N ARG A 39 14.47 -2.42 17.47
CA ARG A 39 13.41 -1.96 16.56
C ARG A 39 13.63 -0.50 16.17
N LYS A 40 13.99 0.34 17.13
CA LYS A 40 14.30 1.76 16.85
C LYS A 40 15.52 1.90 15.97
N VAL A 41 16.58 1.12 16.24
CA VAL A 41 17.79 1.11 15.40
C VAL A 41 17.45 0.67 13.98
N TYR A 42 16.66 -0.40 13.81
CA TYR A 42 16.24 -0.89 12.52
C TYR A 42 15.43 0.17 11.73
N MET A 43 14.46 0.81 12.37
CA MET A 43 13.66 1.87 11.74
C MET A 43 14.52 3.08 11.35
N SER A 44 15.47 3.48 12.20
CA SER A 44 16.42 4.56 11.89
C SER A 44 17.34 4.19 10.72
N ALA A 45 17.80 2.93 10.67
CA ALA A 45 18.63 2.44 9.57
C ALA A 45 17.90 2.47 8.23
N LEU A 46 16.61 2.09 8.20
CA LEU A 46 15.78 2.16 6.98
C LEU A 46 15.58 3.60 6.45
N GLN A 47 15.68 4.60 7.32
CA GLN A 47 15.56 6.02 6.97
C GLN A 47 16.90 6.68 6.63
N SER A 48 18.01 6.00 6.88
CA SER A 48 19.35 6.50 6.60
C SER A 48 19.63 6.50 5.08
N ASP A 49 20.49 7.39 4.64
CA ASP A 49 21.02 7.39 3.26
C ASP A 49 22.41 6.73 3.17
N LYS A 50 22.87 6.08 4.25
CA LYS A 50 24.20 5.47 4.34
C LYS A 50 24.13 3.95 4.34
N ASN A 51 25.09 3.31 3.71
CA ASN A 51 25.34 1.88 3.93
C ASN A 51 25.72 1.63 5.39
N GLN A 52 25.17 0.57 5.99
CA GLN A 52 25.44 0.26 7.39
C GLN A 52 25.72 -1.22 7.61
N LEU A 53 26.77 -1.50 8.38
CA LEU A 53 27.04 -2.81 8.99
C LEU A 53 26.56 -2.78 10.44
N ILE A 54 25.44 -3.42 10.71
CA ILE A 54 24.76 -3.37 12.02
C ILE A 54 25.08 -4.64 12.79
N LEU A 55 25.85 -4.52 13.87
CA LEU A 55 26.24 -5.61 14.75
C LEU A 55 25.22 -5.75 15.86
N VAL A 56 24.51 -6.87 15.86
CA VAL A 56 23.37 -7.12 16.73
C VAL A 56 23.76 -8.05 17.86
N ASP A 57 23.58 -7.60 19.12
CA ASP A 57 23.84 -8.42 20.30
C ASP A 57 22.96 -9.69 20.31
N PRO A 58 23.49 -10.85 20.72
CA PRO A 58 22.75 -12.12 20.80
C PRO A 58 21.46 -12.07 21.62
N LYS A 59 21.32 -11.16 22.56
CA LYS A 59 20.07 -10.92 23.29
C LYS A 59 18.87 -10.71 22.37
N PHE A 60 19.09 -10.20 21.16
CA PHE A 60 18.06 -9.89 20.18
C PHE A 60 17.83 -10.98 19.14
N GLU A 61 18.32 -12.20 19.35
CA GLU A 61 18.26 -13.30 18.37
C GLU A 61 16.85 -13.52 17.80
N ALA A 62 15.81 -13.50 18.63
CA ALA A 62 14.42 -13.72 18.17
C ALA A 62 13.95 -12.61 17.22
N MET A 63 14.30 -11.36 17.50
CA MET A 63 13.96 -10.24 16.64
C MET A 63 14.82 -10.21 15.38
N PHE A 64 16.12 -10.51 15.51
CA PHE A 64 17.03 -10.65 14.38
C PHE A 64 16.52 -11.69 13.36
N LYS A 65 16.07 -12.87 13.83
CA LYS A 65 15.49 -13.91 12.96
C LYS A 65 14.27 -13.39 12.18
N ARG A 66 13.45 -12.53 12.79
CA ARG A 66 12.31 -11.89 12.08
C ARG A 66 12.78 -10.91 11.01
N VAL A 67 13.74 -10.03 11.34
CA VAL A 67 14.32 -9.08 10.38
C VAL A 67 14.98 -9.83 9.22
N ARG A 68 15.81 -10.84 9.53
CA ARG A 68 16.46 -11.69 8.53
C ARG A 68 15.45 -12.41 7.64
N GLY A 69 14.38 -12.95 8.22
CA GLY A 69 13.34 -13.65 7.48
C GLY A 69 12.66 -12.75 6.43
N ARG A 70 12.40 -11.50 6.77
CA ARG A 70 11.87 -10.51 5.83
C ARG A 70 12.85 -10.20 4.69
N SER A 71 14.14 -10.05 5.02
CA SER A 71 15.18 -9.77 4.03
C SER A 71 15.49 -10.99 3.14
N ALA A 72 15.46 -12.20 3.71
CA ALA A 72 15.75 -13.44 2.98
C ALA A 72 14.61 -13.90 2.05
N GLY A 73 13.39 -13.44 2.29
CA GLY A 73 12.21 -13.73 1.46
C GLY A 73 12.26 -13.10 0.06
N GLY A 74 13.28 -12.30 -0.21
CA GLY A 74 13.35 -11.49 -1.42
C GLY A 74 12.51 -10.22 -1.30
N GLY A 75 12.70 -9.30 -2.21
CA GLY A 75 11.95 -8.07 -2.33
C GLY A 75 11.61 -7.79 -3.78
N VAL A 76 10.59 -7.00 -4.00
CA VAL A 76 10.28 -6.45 -5.33
C VAL A 76 10.86 -5.04 -5.39
N ALA A 77 11.49 -4.70 -6.51
CA ALA A 77 12.00 -3.35 -6.75
C ALA A 77 11.71 -2.94 -8.20
N PHE A 78 11.56 -1.66 -8.44
CA PHE A 78 11.46 -1.16 -9.81
C PHE A 78 12.80 -1.33 -10.54
N LYS A 79 12.75 -1.84 -11.77
CA LYS A 79 13.93 -1.97 -12.60
C LYS A 79 14.66 -0.62 -12.76
N GLY A 80 15.97 -0.65 -12.52
CA GLY A 80 16.85 0.52 -12.73
C GLY A 80 16.74 1.61 -11.66
N ILE A 81 16.01 1.39 -10.57
CA ILE A 81 16.07 2.25 -9.38
C ILE A 81 17.04 1.60 -8.41
N PRO A 82 18.23 2.18 -8.20
CA PRO A 82 19.18 1.66 -7.22
C PRO A 82 18.61 1.80 -5.80
N ASP A 83 19.02 0.90 -4.94
CA ASP A 83 18.78 1.06 -3.50
C ASP A 83 19.41 2.38 -3.03
N LYS A 84 18.75 3.10 -2.16
CA LYS A 84 19.31 4.31 -1.54
C LYS A 84 20.55 3.97 -0.72
N HIS A 85 20.53 2.83 -0.06
CA HIS A 85 21.57 2.32 0.82
C HIS A 85 21.40 0.81 1.01
N THR A 86 22.43 0.18 1.53
CA THR A 86 22.47 -1.24 1.83
C THR A 86 22.66 -1.44 3.33
N LEU A 87 21.88 -2.35 3.93
CA LEU A 87 21.99 -2.70 5.33
C LEU A 87 22.41 -4.17 5.47
N VAL A 88 23.45 -4.40 6.25
CA VAL A 88 23.91 -5.74 6.63
C VAL A 88 23.80 -5.88 8.13
N PHE A 89 23.02 -6.83 8.61
CA PHE A 89 22.84 -7.15 10.03
C PHE A 89 23.63 -8.40 10.35
N VAL A 90 24.42 -8.38 11.42
CA VAL A 90 25.22 -9.52 11.85
C VAL A 90 24.95 -9.78 13.34
N LEU A 91 24.42 -10.98 13.63
CA LEU A 91 24.17 -11.42 15.02
C LEU A 91 25.46 -11.99 15.62
N GLY A 92 25.86 -11.47 16.75
CA GLY A 92 27.03 -11.94 17.47
C GLY A 92 27.58 -10.91 18.45
N THR A 93 28.60 -11.33 19.21
CA THR A 93 29.37 -10.44 20.09
C THR A 93 30.64 -10.02 19.36
N PHE A 94 30.83 -8.73 19.20
CA PHE A 94 31.96 -8.17 18.48
C PHE A 94 32.66 -7.10 19.31
N ASP A 95 33.98 -7.23 19.41
CA ASP A 95 34.84 -6.17 19.89
C ASP A 95 34.98 -5.04 18.85
N ASP A 96 36.11 -4.37 18.78
CA ASP A 96 36.34 -3.36 17.75
C ASP A 96 36.46 -3.99 16.36
N VAL A 97 35.71 -3.45 15.41
CA VAL A 97 35.78 -3.86 13.99
C VAL A 97 36.96 -3.15 13.35
N LYS A 98 37.99 -3.90 13.03
CA LYS A 98 39.20 -3.40 12.34
C LYS A 98 39.14 -3.66 10.84
N SER A 99 38.38 -4.66 10.44
CA SER A 99 38.17 -5.00 9.02
C SER A 99 36.89 -5.82 8.85
N PHE A 100 36.28 -5.71 7.69
CA PHE A 100 35.22 -6.61 7.27
C PHE A 100 35.26 -6.80 5.76
N THR A 101 34.72 -7.90 5.30
CA THR A 101 34.44 -8.16 3.89
C THR A 101 33.03 -8.74 3.80
N VAL A 102 32.19 -8.15 2.97
CA VAL A 102 30.86 -8.64 2.64
C VAL A 102 30.80 -8.81 1.13
N ASN A 103 30.45 -10.00 0.69
CA ASN A 103 30.12 -10.27 -0.71
C ASN A 103 28.69 -10.78 -0.76
N TYR A 104 27.81 -10.06 -1.42
CA TYR A 104 26.40 -10.38 -1.55
C TYR A 104 26.00 -10.49 -3.01
N GLU A 105 25.52 -11.67 -3.37
CA GLU A 105 24.98 -11.96 -4.70
C GLU A 105 23.46 -12.02 -4.64
N VAL A 106 22.82 -11.40 -5.62
CA VAL A 106 21.36 -11.41 -5.76
C VAL A 106 21.01 -12.23 -7.01
N LYS A 107 20.12 -13.17 -6.83
CA LYS A 107 19.40 -13.77 -7.97
C LYS A 107 18.14 -12.94 -8.18
N SER A 108 18.13 -12.10 -9.21
CA SER A 108 16.94 -11.33 -9.59
C SER A 108 16.25 -11.99 -10.78
N GLN A 109 14.93 -11.95 -10.75
CA GLN A 109 14.10 -12.31 -11.90
C GLN A 109 13.22 -11.12 -12.23
N GLU A 110 13.19 -10.75 -13.50
CA GLU A 110 12.22 -9.73 -13.95
C GLU A 110 10.83 -10.35 -14.04
N LEU A 111 9.90 -9.77 -13.30
CA LEU A 111 8.49 -10.13 -13.34
C LEU A 111 7.72 -8.95 -13.95
N PRO A 112 7.04 -9.14 -15.10
CA PRO A 112 6.17 -8.11 -15.66
C PRO A 112 4.93 -7.97 -14.78
N LEU A 113 4.72 -6.77 -14.22
CA LEU A 113 3.52 -6.40 -13.48
C LEU A 113 2.73 -5.39 -14.31
N PHE A 114 1.41 -5.50 -14.35
CA PHE A 114 0.56 -4.68 -15.18
C PHE A 114 -0.59 -4.09 -14.37
N ASN A 115 -0.76 -2.77 -14.44
CA ASN A 115 -2.04 -2.17 -14.09
C ASN A 115 -3.00 -2.33 -15.26
N VAL A 116 -4.28 -2.52 -14.97
CA VAL A 116 -5.32 -2.52 -16.00
C VAL A 116 -6.10 -1.21 -15.91
N ALA A 117 -6.03 -0.38 -16.95
CA ALA A 117 -6.65 0.93 -16.94
C ALA A 117 -7.65 1.09 -18.09
N GLY A 118 -8.83 1.62 -17.78
CA GLY A 118 -9.86 2.03 -18.74
C GLY A 118 -10.12 3.54 -18.63
N ILE A 119 -10.32 4.21 -19.75
CA ILE A 119 -10.52 5.66 -19.80
C ILE A 119 -11.84 6.00 -20.50
N ILE A 120 -12.60 6.92 -19.90
CA ILE A 120 -13.73 7.59 -20.55
C ILE A 120 -13.36 9.07 -20.68
N PRO A 121 -13.09 9.58 -21.90
CA PRO A 121 -12.68 10.96 -22.10
C PRO A 121 -13.72 11.96 -21.59
N GLY A 122 -13.26 13.04 -20.99
CA GLY A 122 -14.09 14.14 -20.54
C GLY A 122 -14.62 14.97 -21.71
N LYS A 123 -15.87 15.42 -21.62
CA LYS A 123 -16.51 16.18 -22.70
C LYS A 123 -16.13 17.65 -22.73
N THR A 124 -15.95 18.26 -21.57
CA THR A 124 -15.68 19.72 -21.46
C THR A 124 -14.40 20.03 -20.68
N LYS A 125 -13.94 19.07 -19.86
CA LYS A 125 -12.73 19.17 -19.03
C LYS A 125 -11.82 17.94 -19.22
N PRO A 126 -11.37 17.66 -20.48
CA PRO A 126 -10.65 16.40 -20.79
C PRO A 126 -9.27 16.28 -20.10
N ASN A 127 -8.70 17.38 -19.63
CA ASN A 127 -7.40 17.41 -18.96
C ASN A 127 -7.51 17.35 -17.43
N GLU A 128 -8.70 17.26 -16.87
CA GLU A 128 -8.95 17.03 -15.45
C GLU A 128 -9.37 15.56 -15.25
N TYR A 129 -8.68 14.83 -14.39
CA TYR A 129 -8.87 13.40 -14.21
C TYR A 129 -9.54 13.07 -12.87
N VAL A 130 -10.53 12.17 -12.91
CA VAL A 130 -11.10 11.52 -11.73
C VAL A 130 -10.74 10.04 -11.82
N VAL A 131 -10.06 9.53 -10.81
CA VAL A 131 -9.60 8.13 -10.76
C VAL A 131 -10.52 7.33 -9.85
N PHE A 132 -10.94 6.15 -10.32
CA PHE A 132 -11.58 5.10 -9.53
C PHE A 132 -10.68 3.89 -9.55
N SER A 133 -10.28 3.39 -8.39
CA SER A 133 -9.31 2.31 -8.28
C SER A 133 -9.67 1.29 -7.21
N GLY A 134 -9.08 0.14 -7.33
CA GLY A 134 -8.95 -0.95 -6.40
C GLY A 134 -7.81 -1.84 -6.88
N HIS A 135 -7.32 -2.77 -6.08
CA HIS A 135 -6.27 -3.68 -6.52
C HIS A 135 -6.83 -5.06 -6.89
N TYR A 136 -6.13 -5.78 -7.77
CA TYR A 136 -6.60 -7.07 -8.27
C TYR A 136 -5.69 -8.24 -7.89
N ASP A 137 -4.57 -7.95 -7.27
CA ASP A 137 -3.70 -8.96 -6.68
C ASP A 137 -4.16 -9.28 -5.24
N HIS A 138 -3.74 -10.46 -4.76
CA HIS A 138 -3.87 -10.86 -3.37
C HIS A 138 -2.69 -11.77 -3.00
N LEU A 139 -2.69 -12.33 -1.78
CA LEU A 139 -1.55 -13.03 -1.18
C LEU A 139 -1.18 -14.36 -1.86
N GLY A 140 -2.06 -14.91 -2.72
CA GLY A 140 -1.79 -16.14 -3.47
C GLY A 140 -1.84 -17.41 -2.60
N ILE A 141 -0.75 -18.15 -2.50
CA ILE A 141 -0.72 -19.43 -1.77
C ILE A 141 -0.17 -19.21 -0.36
N LEU A 142 -1.00 -19.48 0.63
CA LEU A 142 -0.67 -19.38 2.05
C LEU A 142 -0.50 -20.75 2.71
N LYS A 143 -0.14 -20.74 4.00
CA LYS A 143 -0.18 -21.96 4.82
C LYS A 143 -1.61 -22.51 4.86
N PRO A 144 -1.80 -23.82 4.59
CA PRO A 144 -3.14 -24.38 4.55
C PRO A 144 -3.92 -24.23 5.86
N MET A 145 -5.21 -23.85 5.71
CA MET A 145 -6.19 -23.87 6.77
C MET A 145 -7.37 -24.76 6.33
N ASP A 146 -7.68 -25.79 7.10
CA ASP A 146 -8.75 -26.77 6.78
C ASP A 146 -8.61 -27.39 5.37
N GLY A 147 -7.37 -27.58 4.90
CA GLY A 147 -7.06 -28.16 3.60
C GLY A 147 -7.04 -27.19 2.43
N ASP A 148 -7.41 -25.92 2.64
CA ASP A 148 -7.32 -24.84 1.66
C ASP A 148 -6.07 -24.01 1.87
N SER A 149 -5.36 -23.65 0.78
CA SER A 149 -4.15 -22.83 0.80
C SER A 149 -4.23 -21.61 -0.11
N ILE A 150 -5.34 -21.42 -0.84
CA ILE A 150 -5.49 -20.32 -1.78
C ILE A 150 -6.18 -19.15 -1.09
N ALA A 151 -5.50 -18.03 -0.99
CA ALA A 151 -6.09 -16.77 -0.55
C ALA A 151 -6.81 -16.12 -1.73
N ASN A 152 -8.14 -16.22 -1.75
CA ASN A 152 -8.95 -15.72 -2.87
C ASN A 152 -9.12 -14.19 -2.86
N GLY A 153 -9.01 -13.55 -1.69
CA GLY A 153 -9.17 -12.09 -1.59
C GLY A 153 -10.54 -11.59 -2.02
N ALA A 154 -11.60 -12.23 -1.50
CA ALA A 154 -12.96 -11.90 -1.92
C ALA A 154 -13.37 -10.49 -1.47
N ASP A 155 -13.00 -10.11 -0.25
CA ASP A 155 -13.15 -8.74 0.24
C ASP A 155 -11.94 -7.89 -0.14
N ASP A 156 -10.76 -8.42 0.05
CA ASP A 156 -9.47 -7.79 -0.17
C ASP A 156 -8.78 -8.30 -1.47
N ASP A 157 -8.95 -7.70 -2.66
CA ASP A 157 -9.84 -6.57 -2.94
C ASP A 157 -10.74 -6.85 -4.16
N ALA A 158 -11.24 -8.10 -4.30
CA ALA A 158 -12.19 -8.38 -5.37
C ALA A 158 -13.48 -7.56 -5.22
N SER A 159 -13.84 -7.17 -3.99
CA SER A 159 -15.00 -6.31 -3.73
C SER A 159 -14.80 -4.90 -4.32
N GLY A 160 -13.64 -4.27 -4.13
CA GLY A 160 -13.30 -2.97 -4.70
C GLY A 160 -13.06 -3.03 -6.20
N THR A 161 -12.34 -4.04 -6.70
CA THR A 161 -12.18 -4.27 -8.15
C THR A 161 -13.53 -4.44 -8.84
N THR A 162 -14.50 -5.13 -8.22
CA THR A 162 -15.89 -5.23 -8.71
C THR A 162 -16.56 -3.84 -8.76
N ALA A 163 -16.30 -2.99 -7.78
CA ALA A 163 -16.81 -1.62 -7.79
C ALA A 163 -16.23 -0.81 -8.97
N VAL A 164 -14.92 -0.88 -9.19
CA VAL A 164 -14.26 -0.20 -10.32
C VAL A 164 -14.89 -0.60 -11.66
N ILE A 165 -15.07 -1.90 -11.90
CA ILE A 165 -15.71 -2.42 -13.13
C ILE A 165 -17.17 -1.94 -13.25
N SER A 166 -17.91 -1.96 -12.14
CA SER A 166 -19.33 -1.56 -12.13
C SER A 166 -19.49 -0.06 -12.39
N LEU A 167 -18.62 0.78 -11.78
CA LEU A 167 -18.59 2.22 -12.00
C LEU A 167 -18.19 2.55 -13.45
N ALA A 168 -17.21 1.83 -14.02
CA ALA A 168 -16.84 2.00 -15.42
C ALA A 168 -18.02 1.73 -16.37
N LYS A 169 -18.77 0.64 -16.15
CA LYS A 169 -19.99 0.33 -16.90
C LYS A 169 -21.07 1.39 -16.73
N TYR A 170 -21.30 1.84 -15.49
CA TYR A 170 -22.28 2.88 -15.16
C TYR A 170 -21.97 4.19 -15.89
N TYR A 171 -20.76 4.73 -15.74
CA TYR A 171 -20.37 5.98 -16.35
C TYR A 171 -20.28 5.91 -17.89
N LYS A 172 -19.86 4.78 -18.43
CA LYS A 172 -19.90 4.53 -19.88
C LYS A 172 -21.32 4.65 -20.42
N LYS A 173 -22.31 4.06 -19.72
CA LYS A 173 -23.72 4.12 -20.10
C LYS A 173 -24.32 5.52 -19.90
N LEU A 174 -23.97 6.18 -18.78
CA LEU A 174 -24.46 7.52 -18.45
C LEU A 174 -23.93 8.59 -19.40
N ASN A 175 -22.68 8.47 -19.81
CA ASN A 175 -22.02 9.28 -20.85
C ASN A 175 -22.23 10.79 -20.70
N ASN A 176 -22.12 11.32 -19.46
CA ASN A 176 -22.35 12.74 -19.15
C ASN A 176 -21.21 13.38 -18.34
N ASN A 177 -20.04 12.74 -18.29
CA ASN A 177 -18.86 13.20 -17.55
C ASN A 177 -18.24 14.43 -18.24
N ALA A 178 -18.02 15.51 -17.50
CA ALA A 178 -17.25 16.66 -17.95
C ALA A 178 -15.74 16.36 -17.91
N ARG A 179 -15.29 15.73 -16.85
CA ARG A 179 -13.90 15.30 -16.60
C ARG A 179 -13.60 13.94 -17.19
N THR A 180 -12.36 13.69 -17.53
CA THR A 180 -11.91 12.36 -17.93
C THR A 180 -11.93 11.43 -16.72
N LEU A 181 -12.58 10.26 -16.89
CA LEU A 181 -12.64 9.22 -15.86
C LEU A 181 -11.61 8.14 -16.18
N VAL A 182 -10.83 7.78 -15.18
CA VAL A 182 -9.80 6.74 -15.25
C VAL A 182 -10.18 5.66 -14.25
N PHE A 183 -10.41 4.44 -14.73
CA PHE A 183 -10.72 3.27 -13.92
C PHE A 183 -9.51 2.38 -13.93
N VAL A 184 -8.93 2.10 -12.75
CA VAL A 184 -7.67 1.36 -12.65
C VAL A 184 -7.83 0.20 -11.68
N ALA A 185 -7.47 -1.00 -12.13
CA ALA A 185 -7.16 -2.11 -11.25
C ALA A 185 -5.63 -2.17 -11.09
N PHE A 186 -5.15 -1.90 -9.89
CA PHE A 186 -3.72 -1.90 -9.57
C PHE A 186 -3.22 -3.32 -9.31
N THR A 187 -1.94 -3.54 -9.56
CA THR A 187 -1.21 -4.76 -9.24
C THR A 187 -0.23 -4.53 -8.10
N ALA A 188 0.11 -5.61 -7.41
CA ALA A 188 1.18 -5.62 -6.41
C ALA A 188 0.98 -4.61 -5.27
N GLU A 189 -0.28 -4.41 -4.85
CA GLU A 189 -0.63 -3.66 -3.65
C GLU A 189 -0.08 -4.36 -2.43
N GLU A 190 -0.36 -5.67 -2.30
CA GLU A 190 -0.05 -6.54 -1.17
C GLU A 190 1.45 -6.68 -0.86
N ILE A 191 2.28 -6.38 -1.82
CA ILE A 191 3.73 -6.45 -1.68
C ILE A 191 4.40 -5.08 -1.66
N GLY A 192 3.60 -4.00 -1.57
CA GLY A 192 4.09 -2.64 -1.38
C GLY A 192 3.60 -1.60 -2.39
N GLU A 193 2.35 -1.70 -2.84
CA GLU A 193 1.68 -0.68 -3.68
C GLU A 193 2.42 -0.37 -5.00
N TYR A 194 3.15 -1.34 -5.58
CA TYR A 194 4.01 -1.07 -6.75
C TYR A 194 3.23 -0.57 -7.96
N GLY A 195 2.02 -1.07 -8.17
CA GLY A 195 1.15 -0.64 -9.26
C GLY A 195 0.77 0.82 -9.16
N SER A 196 0.28 1.26 -8.02
CA SER A 196 -0.11 2.65 -7.78
C SER A 196 1.07 3.60 -7.71
N GLN A 197 2.22 3.16 -7.19
CA GLN A 197 3.45 3.93 -7.23
C GLN A 197 3.92 4.18 -8.67
N TYR A 198 3.83 3.17 -9.55
CA TYR A 198 4.13 3.35 -10.97
C TYR A 198 3.15 4.31 -11.63
N PHE A 199 1.85 4.15 -11.36
CA PHE A 199 0.81 5.04 -11.89
C PHE A 199 1.04 6.50 -11.47
N ALA A 200 1.35 6.74 -10.20
CA ALA A 200 1.62 8.09 -9.69
C ALA A 200 2.86 8.76 -10.33
N LYS A 201 3.80 7.97 -10.87
CA LYS A 201 4.96 8.48 -11.62
C LYS A 201 4.64 8.76 -13.10
N THR A 202 3.59 8.15 -13.65
CA THR A 202 3.22 8.24 -15.07
C THR A 202 2.11 9.24 -15.35
N VAL A 203 1.33 9.62 -14.34
CA VAL A 203 0.28 10.63 -14.43
C VAL A 203 0.76 11.97 -13.88
N ASP A 204 0.31 13.06 -14.50
CA ASP A 204 0.51 14.40 -13.94
C ASP A 204 -0.43 14.59 -12.73
N PRO A 205 0.10 14.64 -11.48
CA PRO A 205 -0.74 14.70 -10.29
C PRO A 205 -1.56 16.00 -10.21
N ASP A 206 -1.13 17.10 -10.86
CA ASP A 206 -1.88 18.34 -10.85
C ASP A 206 -3.14 18.29 -11.72
N LYS A 207 -3.20 17.32 -12.65
CA LYS A 207 -4.41 17.02 -13.45
C LYS A 207 -5.37 16.06 -12.76
N VAL A 208 -4.93 15.32 -11.75
CA VAL A 208 -5.80 14.43 -10.98
C VAL A 208 -6.53 15.24 -9.92
N VAL A 209 -7.83 15.44 -10.11
CA VAL A 209 -8.67 16.26 -9.22
C VAL A 209 -9.23 15.51 -8.05
N ALA A 210 -9.38 14.19 -8.18
CA ALA A 210 -9.79 13.28 -7.11
C ALA A 210 -9.45 11.83 -7.46
N MET A 211 -9.18 11.01 -6.43
CA MET A 211 -9.08 9.56 -6.55
C MET A 211 -9.99 8.90 -5.51
N PHE A 212 -10.87 8.04 -6.00
CA PHE A 212 -11.71 7.14 -5.23
C PHE A 212 -11.05 5.77 -5.22
N ASN A 213 -10.25 5.49 -4.22
CA ASN A 213 -9.77 4.14 -3.99
C ASN A 213 -10.85 3.37 -3.24
N ILE A 214 -11.16 2.17 -3.68
CA ILE A 214 -12.26 1.37 -3.14
C ILE A 214 -11.66 0.06 -2.70
N GLU A 215 -11.76 -0.24 -1.41
CA GLU A 215 -11.08 -1.37 -0.81
C GLU A 215 -11.91 -1.96 0.32
N MET A 216 -12.08 -3.28 0.29
CA MET A 216 -12.76 -4.05 1.32
C MET A 216 -14.15 -3.48 1.65
N ILE A 217 -15.08 -3.58 0.70
CA ILE A 217 -16.46 -3.10 0.84
C ILE A 217 -17.48 -4.24 0.97
N GLY A 218 -17.01 -5.45 1.23
CA GLY A 218 -17.82 -6.66 1.28
C GLY A 218 -18.47 -6.94 2.62
N LYS A 219 -18.19 -6.19 3.66
CA LYS A 219 -18.76 -6.40 5.00
C LYS A 219 -19.48 -5.15 5.49
N VAL A 220 -20.41 -5.33 6.45
CA VAL A 220 -21.12 -4.19 7.03
C VAL A 220 -20.17 -3.35 7.85
N SER A 221 -20.20 -2.05 7.62
CA SER A 221 -19.35 -1.08 8.32
C SER A 221 -19.62 -1.05 9.84
N LYS A 222 -18.64 -0.62 10.62
CA LYS A 222 -18.77 -0.33 12.06
C LYS A 222 -19.97 0.59 12.39
N PHE A 223 -20.38 1.41 11.44
CA PHE A 223 -21.52 2.33 11.58
C PHE A 223 -22.85 1.72 11.14
N GLY A 224 -22.88 0.42 10.80
CA GLY A 224 -24.06 -0.30 10.36
C GLY A 224 -24.28 -0.30 8.85
N GLN A 225 -25.44 -0.79 8.44
CA GLN A 225 -25.80 -0.86 7.02
C GLN A 225 -25.95 0.54 6.39
N ASN A 226 -25.77 0.62 5.07
CA ASN A 226 -25.82 1.88 4.32
C ASN A 226 -24.80 2.90 4.84
N SER A 227 -23.62 2.44 5.18
CA SER A 227 -22.54 3.30 5.60
C SER A 227 -21.19 2.77 5.13
N ALA A 228 -20.23 3.67 4.94
CA ALA A 228 -18.83 3.40 4.72
C ALA A 228 -17.99 4.48 5.41
N PHE A 229 -16.71 4.25 5.58
CA PHE A 229 -15.80 5.29 6.04
C PHE A 229 -14.84 5.71 4.93
N ILE A 230 -14.27 6.88 5.09
CA ILE A 230 -13.29 7.47 4.18
C ILE A 230 -12.02 7.74 4.97
N THR A 231 -10.90 7.15 4.53
CA THR A 231 -9.60 7.38 5.16
C THR A 231 -9.12 8.81 4.91
N GLY A 232 -8.53 9.45 5.94
CA GLY A 232 -8.10 10.84 5.84
C GLY A 232 -9.24 11.82 5.58
N PHE A 233 -10.43 11.57 6.09
CA PHE A 233 -11.65 12.39 5.89
C PHE A 233 -11.42 13.86 6.19
N GLU A 234 -10.60 14.17 7.19
CA GLU A 234 -10.27 15.52 7.66
C GLU A 234 -9.19 16.23 6.80
N ARG A 235 -8.52 15.50 5.89
CA ARG A 235 -7.40 16.04 5.11
C ARG A 235 -7.80 16.87 3.90
N SER A 236 -9.07 16.74 3.48
CA SER A 236 -9.66 17.52 2.38
C SER A 236 -11.17 17.66 2.57
N ASP A 237 -11.83 18.37 1.67
CA ASP A 237 -13.31 18.44 1.63
C ASP A 237 -13.95 17.35 0.75
N PHE A 238 -13.17 16.33 0.37
CA PHE A 238 -13.67 15.20 -0.42
C PHE A 238 -14.87 14.51 0.27
N GLY A 239 -14.72 14.10 1.53
CA GLY A 239 -15.79 13.44 2.30
C GLY A 239 -17.06 14.33 2.42
N PRO A 240 -16.96 15.56 2.85
CA PRO A 240 -18.07 16.52 2.86
C PRO A 240 -18.79 16.69 1.53
N ILE A 241 -18.05 16.79 0.41
CA ILE A 241 -18.65 16.85 -0.95
C ILE A 241 -19.46 15.59 -1.25
N LEU A 242 -18.89 14.42 -0.97
CA LEU A 242 -19.59 13.15 -1.20
C LEU A 242 -20.85 13.05 -0.35
N GLN A 243 -20.77 13.42 0.92
CA GLN A 243 -21.92 13.36 1.83
C GLN A 243 -23.03 14.31 1.41
N LYS A 244 -22.71 15.52 0.96
CA LYS A 244 -23.67 16.48 0.41
C LYS A 244 -24.41 15.89 -0.79
N ASN A 245 -23.74 15.18 -1.69
CA ASN A 245 -24.36 14.56 -2.84
C ASN A 245 -25.29 13.37 -2.48
N LEU A 246 -25.20 12.86 -1.26
CA LEU A 246 -26.05 11.79 -0.74
C LEU A 246 -27.22 12.30 0.11
N GLU A 247 -27.42 13.62 0.24
CA GLU A 247 -28.56 14.16 0.96
C GLU A 247 -29.89 13.60 0.41
N GLY A 248 -30.77 13.17 1.32
CA GLY A 248 -32.04 12.51 0.99
C GLY A 248 -31.93 11.00 0.71
N THR A 249 -30.72 10.43 0.77
CA THR A 249 -30.53 8.97 0.72
C THR A 249 -30.28 8.39 2.12
N ALA A 250 -30.40 7.06 2.24
CA ALA A 250 -30.09 6.38 3.50
C ALA A 250 -28.60 6.20 3.75
N PHE A 251 -27.74 6.36 2.73
CA PHE A 251 -26.31 6.06 2.82
C PHE A 251 -25.51 7.24 3.41
N LYS A 252 -24.54 6.91 4.29
CA LYS A 252 -23.69 7.91 4.93
C LYS A 252 -22.23 7.52 4.87
N PHE A 253 -21.36 8.50 4.60
CA PHE A 253 -19.93 8.39 4.78
C PHE A 253 -19.51 8.95 6.14
N TYR A 254 -18.56 8.28 6.78
CA TYR A 254 -18.02 8.65 8.07
C TYR A 254 -16.49 8.83 7.96
N PRO A 255 -15.88 9.57 8.89
CA PRO A 255 -14.44 9.53 9.08
C PRO A 255 -13.97 8.10 9.42
N ASP A 256 -12.70 7.81 9.13
CA ASP A 256 -12.04 6.57 9.53
C ASP A 256 -12.14 6.34 11.05
N PRO A 257 -12.73 5.21 11.49
CA PRO A 257 -12.91 4.91 12.91
C PRO A 257 -11.68 4.24 13.55
N TYR A 258 -10.55 4.12 12.82
CA TYR A 258 -9.35 3.39 13.24
C TYR A 258 -8.08 4.27 13.20
N PRO A 259 -8.03 5.38 13.97
CA PRO A 259 -6.93 6.35 13.87
C PRO A 259 -5.55 5.75 14.17
N ASP A 260 -5.49 4.70 15.00
CA ASP A 260 -4.23 4.03 15.38
C ASP A 260 -3.70 3.11 14.28
N GLN A 261 -4.46 2.86 13.22
CA GLN A 261 -4.09 1.97 12.11
C GLN A 261 -3.42 2.70 10.94
N ASP A 262 -3.47 4.04 10.92
CA ASP A 262 -2.95 4.91 9.82
C ASP A 262 -3.41 4.47 8.42
N LEU A 263 -4.69 4.10 8.29
CA LEU A 263 -5.25 3.51 7.07
C LEU A 263 -5.12 4.42 5.85
N PHE A 264 -4.98 5.74 6.03
CA PHE A 264 -4.84 6.68 4.91
C PHE A 264 -3.59 6.43 4.05
N TYR A 265 -2.55 5.81 4.59
CA TYR A 265 -1.30 5.51 3.89
C TYR A 265 -1.04 4.01 3.71
N ARG A 266 -2.07 3.18 3.82
CA ARG A 266 -1.95 1.71 3.75
C ARG A 266 -2.64 1.09 2.54
N SER A 267 -2.99 1.89 1.53
CA SER A 267 -3.55 1.40 0.28
C SER A 267 -3.14 2.29 -0.88
N ASP A 268 -3.52 1.95 -2.08
CA ASP A 268 -3.11 2.55 -3.36
C ASP A 268 -3.33 4.07 -3.45
N ASN A 269 -4.32 4.62 -2.71
CA ASN A 269 -4.53 6.06 -2.62
C ASN A 269 -3.29 6.80 -2.12
N ALA A 270 -2.47 6.14 -1.27
CA ALA A 270 -1.30 6.75 -0.65
C ALA A 270 -0.30 7.29 -1.69
N SER A 271 -0.14 6.59 -2.81
CA SER A 271 0.79 6.98 -3.87
C SER A 271 0.49 8.36 -4.47
N LEU A 272 -0.80 8.69 -4.68
CA LEU A 272 -1.22 10.01 -5.16
C LEU A 272 -1.42 11.02 -4.01
N ALA A 273 -1.87 10.59 -2.83
CA ALA A 273 -2.00 11.45 -1.67
C ALA A 273 -0.66 12.06 -1.26
N LYS A 274 0.43 11.27 -1.27
CA LYS A 274 1.81 11.74 -0.98
C LYS A 274 2.26 12.92 -1.87
N VAL A 275 1.72 13.04 -3.09
CA VAL A 275 1.99 14.15 -4.01
C VAL A 275 0.89 15.21 -4.04
N GLY A 276 -0.03 15.16 -3.08
CA GLY A 276 -1.01 16.23 -2.83
C GLY A 276 -2.36 16.04 -3.52
N VAL A 277 -2.62 14.92 -4.18
CA VAL A 277 -3.94 14.62 -4.75
C VAL A 277 -4.93 14.31 -3.63
N PRO A 278 -6.20 14.80 -3.67
CA PRO A 278 -7.24 14.34 -2.76
C PRO A 278 -7.64 12.90 -3.15
N ALA A 279 -6.80 11.98 -2.72
CA ALA A 279 -6.89 10.55 -2.96
C ALA A 279 -7.23 9.86 -1.64
N HIS A 280 -8.41 9.24 -1.58
CA HIS A 280 -8.96 8.67 -0.36
C HIS A 280 -9.45 7.25 -0.62
N THR A 281 -9.30 6.37 0.37
CA THR A 281 -9.90 5.04 0.35
C THR A 281 -11.29 5.08 0.97
N ILE A 282 -12.23 4.45 0.29
CA ILE A 282 -13.59 4.17 0.80
C ILE A 282 -13.64 2.70 1.15
N SER A 283 -13.94 2.38 2.40
CA SER A 283 -14.00 1.02 2.91
C SER A 283 -15.16 0.83 3.87
N THR A 284 -15.54 -0.43 4.08
CA THR A 284 -16.51 -0.83 5.10
C THR A 284 -15.92 -1.83 6.07
N ASP A 285 -14.67 -2.24 5.91
CA ASP A 285 -14.07 -3.26 6.75
C ASP A 285 -13.95 -2.85 8.22
N GLN A 286 -14.07 -3.81 9.10
CA GLN A 286 -13.84 -3.67 10.53
C GLN A 286 -12.51 -4.34 10.88
N ILE A 287 -11.39 -3.69 10.46
CA ILE A 287 -10.02 -4.22 10.55
C ILE A 287 -9.62 -4.68 11.96
N ASP A 288 -10.27 -4.17 13.00
CA ASP A 288 -10.02 -4.52 14.40
C ASP A 288 -10.63 -5.87 14.79
N ILE A 289 -11.62 -6.37 14.06
CA ILE A 289 -12.34 -7.60 14.36
C ILE A 289 -12.44 -8.58 13.18
N ASP A 290 -12.04 -8.19 12.00
CA ASP A 290 -12.06 -9.07 10.83
C ASP A 290 -11.04 -10.20 10.95
N LYS A 291 -11.53 -11.40 11.20
CA LYS A 291 -10.74 -12.62 11.34
C LYS A 291 -10.39 -13.29 10.01
N TYR A 292 -10.93 -12.81 8.90
CA TYR A 292 -10.71 -13.37 7.57
C TYR A 292 -9.66 -12.60 6.78
N TYR A 293 -9.41 -11.33 7.14
CA TYR A 293 -8.40 -10.49 6.53
C TYR A 293 -7.04 -11.19 6.46
N HIS A 294 -6.45 -11.21 5.29
CA HIS A 294 -5.18 -11.87 4.98
C HIS A 294 -5.14 -13.38 5.32
N THR A 295 -6.25 -14.07 5.13
CA THR A 295 -6.35 -15.53 5.28
C THR A 295 -7.03 -16.19 4.08
N VAL A 296 -6.87 -17.52 3.94
CA VAL A 296 -7.59 -18.31 2.95
C VAL A 296 -9.11 -18.35 3.17
N LYS A 297 -9.60 -17.74 4.25
CA LYS A 297 -11.02 -17.69 4.57
C LYS A 297 -11.70 -16.39 4.10
N ASP A 298 -10.96 -15.52 3.43
CA ASP A 298 -11.56 -14.36 2.73
C ASP A 298 -12.22 -14.83 1.44
N GLU A 299 -13.45 -15.30 1.58
CA GLU A 299 -14.26 -15.99 0.59
C GLU A 299 -15.55 -15.25 0.28
N LEU A 300 -16.08 -15.44 -0.94
CA LEU A 300 -17.36 -14.85 -1.34
C LEU A 300 -18.50 -15.17 -0.35
N SER A 301 -18.47 -16.34 0.27
CA SER A 301 -19.46 -16.77 1.25
C SER A 301 -19.45 -15.95 2.56
N THR A 302 -18.39 -15.19 2.80
CA THR A 302 -18.25 -14.31 3.99
C THR A 302 -18.70 -12.89 3.73
N LEU A 303 -19.07 -12.57 2.48
CA LEU A 303 -19.40 -11.21 2.05
C LEU A 303 -20.91 -10.93 2.08
N ASP A 304 -21.24 -9.69 2.34
CA ASP A 304 -22.58 -9.12 2.15
C ASP A 304 -22.65 -8.42 0.78
N VAL A 305 -23.18 -9.11 -0.23
CA VAL A 305 -23.34 -8.58 -1.60
C VAL A 305 -24.27 -7.36 -1.63
N PHE A 306 -25.23 -7.24 -0.70
CA PHE A 306 -26.08 -6.06 -0.59
C PHE A 306 -25.27 -4.85 -0.12
N ASN A 307 -24.34 -5.04 0.83
CA ASN A 307 -23.43 -3.98 1.27
C ASN A 307 -22.52 -3.50 0.13
N ILE A 308 -21.93 -4.43 -0.64
CA ILE A 308 -21.16 -4.10 -1.86
C ILE A 308 -22.00 -3.25 -2.81
N THR A 309 -23.21 -3.72 -3.14
CA THR A 309 -24.09 -3.02 -4.07
C THR A 309 -24.50 -1.63 -3.56
N ALA A 310 -24.83 -1.50 -2.27
CA ALA A 310 -25.20 -0.23 -1.65
C ALA A 310 -24.04 0.76 -1.68
N THR A 311 -22.83 0.30 -1.37
CA THR A 311 -21.61 1.12 -1.38
C THR A 311 -21.27 1.59 -2.79
N ILE A 312 -21.30 0.70 -3.81
CA ILE A 312 -21.08 1.08 -5.21
C ILE A 312 -22.07 2.14 -5.67
N ARG A 313 -23.37 1.98 -5.34
CA ARG A 313 -24.40 2.97 -5.66
C ARG A 313 -24.14 4.30 -4.98
N ALA A 314 -23.73 4.28 -3.72
CA ALA A 314 -23.40 5.50 -2.98
C ALA A 314 -22.22 6.22 -3.61
N ILE A 315 -21.17 5.51 -4.02
CA ILE A 315 -20.01 6.09 -4.73
C ILE A 315 -20.45 6.70 -6.07
N ALA A 316 -21.27 5.99 -6.86
CA ALA A 316 -21.77 6.49 -8.13
C ALA A 316 -22.60 7.79 -7.97
N LEU A 317 -23.44 7.87 -6.92
CA LEU A 317 -24.25 9.06 -6.66
C LEU A 317 -23.43 10.21 -6.08
N SER A 318 -22.55 9.91 -5.14
CA SER A 318 -21.78 10.92 -4.41
C SER A 318 -20.69 11.56 -5.27
N SER A 319 -20.12 10.85 -6.22
CA SER A 319 -19.06 11.36 -7.11
C SER A 319 -19.56 12.28 -8.23
N ARG A 320 -20.88 12.40 -8.44
CA ARG A 320 -21.46 13.10 -9.61
C ARG A 320 -21.05 14.55 -9.76
N SER A 321 -20.93 15.31 -8.65
CA SER A 321 -20.54 16.72 -8.75
C SER A 321 -19.06 16.89 -9.09
N ILE A 322 -18.21 15.98 -8.63
CA ILE A 322 -16.80 15.93 -9.01
C ILE A 322 -16.66 15.49 -10.48
N VAL A 323 -17.38 14.48 -10.91
CA VAL A 323 -17.36 13.99 -12.30
C VAL A 323 -17.89 15.04 -13.30
N SER A 324 -18.92 15.79 -12.92
CA SER A 324 -19.47 16.88 -13.73
C SER A 324 -18.64 18.17 -13.71
N GLY A 325 -17.64 18.25 -12.82
CA GLY A 325 -16.84 19.47 -12.66
C GLY A 325 -17.50 20.58 -11.87
N ALA A 326 -18.63 20.33 -11.21
CA ALA A 326 -19.31 21.28 -10.33
C ALA A 326 -18.52 21.50 -9.03
N ASP A 327 -17.93 20.43 -8.48
CA ASP A 327 -17.06 20.49 -7.31
C ASP A 327 -15.65 20.01 -7.67
N THR A 328 -14.66 20.57 -6.98
CA THR A 328 -13.24 20.16 -7.05
C THR A 328 -12.72 20.06 -5.61
N PRO A 329 -12.42 18.88 -5.11
CA PRO A 329 -11.90 18.74 -3.76
C PRO A 329 -10.58 19.49 -3.57
N LYS A 330 -10.38 20.02 -2.36
CA LYS A 330 -9.11 20.66 -1.98
C LYS A 330 -7.98 19.64 -1.97
N ARG A 331 -6.81 20.10 -2.36
CA ARG A 331 -5.58 19.28 -2.31
C ARG A 331 -5.25 18.88 -0.88
N VAL A 332 -4.75 17.67 -0.70
CA VAL A 332 -4.16 17.25 0.58
C VAL A 332 -2.73 17.81 0.72
N ALA A 333 -2.23 17.90 1.94
CA ALA A 333 -0.85 18.29 2.16
C ALA A 333 0.09 17.24 1.56
N LYS A 334 1.09 17.69 0.78
CA LYS A 334 2.15 16.81 0.28
C LYS A 334 2.98 16.30 1.46
N LEU A 335 3.37 15.03 1.43
CA LEU A 335 4.39 14.58 2.37
C LEU A 335 5.72 15.19 1.96
N GLU A 336 6.32 15.95 2.86
CA GLU A 336 7.72 16.38 2.71
C GLU A 336 8.60 15.12 2.77
N ARG A 337 9.48 14.99 1.80
CA ARG A 337 10.44 13.88 1.70
C ARG A 337 11.61 14.10 2.62
#